data_f3998ee3e9b9250aa2c9979a9d01fa2d
#
_entry.id   f3998ee3e9b9250aa2c9979a9d01fa2d
#
_cell.length_a   1.000
_cell.length_b   1.000
_cell.length_c   1.000
_cell.angle_alpha   90.00
_cell.angle_beta   90.00
_cell.angle_gamma   90.00
#
_symmetry.space_group_name_H-M   'P 1'
#
loop_
_entity.id
_entity.type
_entity.pdbx_description
1 polymer ?
#
loop_
_entity_poly.entity_id
_entity_poly.type
_entity_poly.pdbx_seq_one_letter_code
_entity_poly.pdbx_strand_id
1 'polypeptide(L)'
;AILTSVSKVSKGSYNIFMVGDVKQSIYRFRLSRPELFMEKFNTYSLEESDKQRIDLHKNFRSRREVLDSTNFIFEQVMTKGLGGIAYDDKAALYVGAAYEEQAGNETEVILVDTDFEDEDDQKMEETNRELEARAVARRIKELVGHHMVLDKETGEYRTARYSDIVILTRSLKGWTDVFTNILNREGIPAYSGSKEGYFETREIRTILDYLRILDNPRQDIPFAAVLTSCFGKLT
;
A
#
# COMPACT_ATOMS: atom_id res chain seq x y z
N ALA A 1 -27.63 -5.01 6.02
CA ALA A 1 -28.94 -5.20 5.38
C ALA A 1 -28.92 -6.34 4.36
N ILE A 2 -28.10 -6.29 3.29
CA ILE A 2 -28.10 -7.33 2.22
C ILE A 2 -27.79 -8.73 2.77
N LEU A 3 -26.72 -8.88 3.57
CA LEU A 3 -26.35 -10.18 4.16
C LEU A 3 -27.46 -10.74 5.05
N THR A 4 -28.10 -9.91 5.86
CA THR A 4 -29.21 -10.35 6.73
C THR A 4 -30.49 -10.66 5.97
N SER A 5 -30.75 -10.00 4.82
CA SER A 5 -31.93 -10.29 3.99
C SER A 5 -31.78 -11.57 3.17
N VAL A 6 -30.54 -11.91 2.76
CA VAL A 6 -30.26 -13.14 1.99
C VAL A 6 -30.02 -14.34 2.91
N SER A 7 -29.55 -14.11 4.13
CA SER A 7 -29.28 -15.18 5.09
C SER A 7 -30.57 -15.70 5.74
N LYS A 8 -30.47 -16.88 6.32
CA LYS A 8 -31.60 -17.49 7.07
C LYS A 8 -31.82 -16.84 8.45
N VAL A 9 -31.01 -15.85 8.86
CA VAL A 9 -31.18 -15.17 10.16
C VAL A 9 -32.51 -14.48 10.28
N SER A 10 -33.04 -13.90 9.20
CA SER A 10 -34.38 -13.31 9.17
C SER A 10 -35.50 -14.34 9.39
N LYS A 11 -35.23 -15.63 9.23
CA LYS A 11 -36.13 -16.76 9.46
C LYS A 11 -35.83 -17.49 10.79
N GLY A 12 -35.03 -16.90 11.68
CA GLY A 12 -34.66 -17.50 12.96
C GLY A 12 -33.56 -18.58 12.90
N SER A 13 -32.86 -18.68 11.78
CA SER A 13 -31.79 -19.64 11.59
C SER A 13 -30.42 -18.92 11.56
N TYR A 14 -29.49 -19.31 12.43
CA TYR A 14 -28.16 -18.71 12.53
C TYR A 14 -27.20 -19.37 11.53
N ASN A 15 -26.84 -18.68 10.48
CA ASN A 15 -25.97 -19.20 9.42
C ASN A 15 -25.04 -18.12 8.82
N ILE A 16 -24.71 -17.09 9.61
CA ILE A 16 -23.77 -16.06 9.18
C ILE A 16 -22.47 -16.23 9.94
N PHE A 17 -21.38 -16.38 9.20
CA PHE A 17 -20.02 -16.28 9.70
C PHE A 17 -19.35 -15.06 9.05
N MET A 18 -18.74 -14.19 9.86
CA MET A 18 -18.08 -12.98 9.40
C MET A 18 -16.71 -12.90 10.01
N VAL A 19 -15.72 -12.53 9.20
CA VAL A 19 -14.36 -12.24 9.62
C VAL A 19 -14.02 -10.82 9.22
N GLY A 20 -13.37 -10.07 10.09
CA GLY A 20 -12.92 -8.71 9.79
C GLY A 20 -12.00 -8.17 10.86
N ASP A 21 -11.32 -7.10 10.51
CA ASP A 21 -10.50 -6.32 11.43
C ASP A 21 -10.82 -4.84 11.22
N VAL A 22 -11.40 -4.23 12.25
CA VAL A 22 -11.79 -2.80 12.21
C VAL A 22 -10.58 -1.89 12.06
N LYS A 23 -9.43 -2.28 12.61
CA LYS A 23 -8.18 -1.53 12.48
C LYS A 23 -7.74 -1.34 11.01
N GLN A 24 -8.17 -2.26 10.13
CA GLN A 24 -7.87 -2.24 8.70
C GLN A 24 -8.96 -1.58 7.85
N SER A 25 -9.79 -0.71 8.44
CA SER A 25 -10.86 0.02 7.75
C SER A 25 -10.32 1.16 6.87
N ILE A 26 -9.42 0.84 5.93
CA ILE A 26 -8.74 1.81 5.05
C ILE A 26 -9.67 2.45 4.02
N TYR A 27 -10.86 1.88 3.76
CA TYR A 27 -11.84 2.37 2.80
C TYR A 27 -12.95 3.23 3.42
N ARG A 28 -12.76 3.78 4.61
CA ARG A 28 -13.76 4.65 5.26
C ARG A 28 -14.16 5.83 4.38
N PHE A 29 -13.24 6.38 3.61
CA PHE A 29 -13.50 7.45 2.63
C PHE A 29 -14.44 7.03 1.49
N ARG A 30 -14.68 5.73 1.27
CA ARG A 30 -15.66 5.17 0.31
C ARG A 30 -16.98 4.82 0.98
N LEU A 31 -17.35 5.50 2.06
CA LEU A 31 -18.58 5.30 2.81
C LEU A 31 -18.71 3.88 3.44
N SER A 32 -17.60 3.20 3.67
CA SER A 32 -17.62 1.97 4.46
C SER A 32 -18.06 2.29 5.90
N ARG A 33 -18.88 1.45 6.47
CA ARG A 33 -19.45 1.63 7.81
C ARG A 33 -18.89 0.57 8.78
N PRO A 34 -17.70 0.79 9.34
CA PRO A 34 -17.11 -0.14 10.30
C PRO A 34 -17.96 -0.27 11.57
N GLU A 35 -18.81 0.71 11.86
CA GLU A 35 -19.70 0.70 13.02
C GLU A 35 -20.62 -0.52 13.04
N LEU A 36 -21.04 -1.01 11.88
CA LEU A 36 -21.88 -2.23 11.77
C LEU A 36 -21.14 -3.49 12.24
N PHE A 37 -19.84 -3.56 12.05
CA PHE A 37 -19.01 -4.65 12.56
C PHE A 37 -18.72 -4.44 14.05
N MET A 38 -18.44 -3.20 14.46
CA MET A 38 -18.19 -2.84 15.85
C MET A 38 -19.39 -3.09 16.75
N GLU A 39 -20.59 -2.86 16.26
CA GLU A 39 -21.81 -3.21 16.99
C GLU A 39 -21.80 -4.70 17.37
N LYS A 40 -21.51 -5.58 16.41
CA LYS A 40 -21.43 -7.02 16.66
C LYS A 40 -20.25 -7.39 17.56
N PHE A 41 -19.10 -6.76 17.34
CA PHE A 41 -17.93 -6.96 18.18
C PHE A 41 -18.21 -6.63 19.66
N ASN A 42 -18.98 -5.57 19.94
CA ASN A 42 -19.32 -5.13 21.28
C ASN A 42 -20.47 -5.90 21.92
N THR A 43 -21.38 -6.48 21.11
CA THR A 43 -22.62 -7.11 21.61
C THR A 43 -22.58 -8.63 21.63
N TYR A 44 -21.70 -9.26 20.83
CA TYR A 44 -21.59 -10.71 20.77
C TYR A 44 -20.76 -11.23 21.94
N SER A 45 -21.18 -12.41 22.46
CA SER A 45 -20.52 -13.07 23.58
C SER A 45 -19.23 -13.78 23.16
N LEU A 46 -18.25 -13.81 24.06
CA LEU A 46 -17.08 -14.68 23.92
C LEU A 46 -17.38 -16.14 24.27
N GLU A 47 -18.47 -16.36 25.04
CA GLU A 47 -18.95 -17.69 25.37
C GLU A 47 -19.75 -18.29 24.23
N GLU A 48 -19.88 -19.62 24.20
CA GLU A 48 -20.67 -20.32 23.20
C GLU A 48 -22.13 -19.86 23.24
N SER A 49 -22.60 -19.33 22.11
CA SER A 49 -23.94 -18.77 21.97
C SER A 49 -24.31 -18.61 20.50
N ASP A 50 -25.58 -18.36 20.22
CA ASP A 50 -26.08 -18.07 18.87
C ASP A 50 -25.47 -16.80 18.24
N LYS A 51 -24.87 -15.95 19.06
CA LYS A 51 -24.17 -14.72 18.66
C LYS A 51 -22.79 -14.70 19.29
N GLN A 52 -21.95 -15.61 18.84
CA GLN A 52 -20.60 -15.78 19.36
C GLN A 52 -19.60 -14.88 18.63
N ARG A 53 -18.67 -14.33 19.41
CA ARG A 53 -17.46 -13.64 18.95
C ARG A 53 -16.24 -14.49 19.25
N ILE A 54 -15.37 -14.64 18.28
CA ILE A 54 -14.07 -15.28 18.42
C ILE A 54 -13.00 -14.24 18.10
N ASP A 55 -12.16 -13.93 19.09
CA ASP A 55 -11.07 -12.97 18.90
C ASP A 55 -9.80 -13.69 18.45
N LEU A 56 -9.25 -13.27 17.31
CA LEU A 56 -8.02 -13.81 16.74
C LEU A 56 -6.87 -12.83 17.03
N HIS A 57 -5.99 -13.19 17.95
CA HIS A 57 -4.90 -12.33 18.41
C HIS A 57 -3.56 -12.65 17.75
N LYS A 58 -3.40 -13.86 17.21
CA LYS A 58 -2.11 -14.32 16.68
C LYS A 58 -1.92 -13.95 15.21
N ASN A 59 -0.78 -13.35 14.93
CA ASN A 59 -0.31 -13.06 13.58
C ASN A 59 0.69 -14.13 13.14
N PHE A 60 0.39 -14.84 12.05
CA PHE A 60 1.22 -15.91 11.49
C PHE A 60 2.02 -15.45 10.25
N ARG A 61 1.98 -14.17 9.92
CA ARG A 61 2.61 -13.62 8.72
C ARG A 61 3.93 -12.93 9.04
N SER A 62 3.97 -12.19 10.14
CA SER A 62 5.04 -11.26 10.45
C SER A 62 5.93 -11.79 11.56
N ARG A 63 7.19 -11.40 11.53
CA ARG A 63 8.17 -11.63 12.60
C ARG A 63 7.83 -10.81 13.84
N ARG A 64 8.42 -11.20 14.98
CA ARG A 64 8.24 -10.51 16.26
C ARG A 64 8.60 -9.02 16.15
N GLU A 65 9.74 -8.70 15.56
CA GLU A 65 10.28 -7.34 15.47
C GLU A 65 9.31 -6.40 14.77
N VAL A 66 8.63 -6.89 13.72
CA VAL A 66 7.60 -6.13 12.99
C VAL A 66 6.35 -5.93 13.86
N LEU A 67 5.93 -6.95 14.58
CA LEU A 67 4.73 -6.86 15.44
C LEU A 67 4.97 -5.94 16.63
N ASP A 68 6.11 -6.07 17.29
CA ASP A 68 6.49 -5.26 18.44
C ASP A 68 6.61 -3.78 18.06
N SER A 69 7.22 -3.47 16.91
CA SER A 69 7.29 -2.10 16.37
C SER A 69 5.91 -1.55 16.04
N THR A 70 5.05 -2.36 15.46
CA THR A 70 3.66 -1.97 15.15
C THR A 70 2.89 -1.69 16.43
N ASN A 71 2.97 -2.57 17.41
CA ASN A 71 2.34 -2.39 18.71
C ASN A 71 2.83 -1.10 19.38
N PHE A 72 4.16 -0.91 19.44
CA PHE A 72 4.77 0.28 20.04
C PHE A 72 4.23 1.60 19.45
N ILE A 73 4.08 1.66 18.13
CA ILE A 73 3.56 2.86 17.47
C ILE A 73 2.07 3.04 17.76
N PHE A 74 1.27 1.99 17.61
CA PHE A 74 -0.18 2.10 17.71
C PHE A 74 -0.68 2.26 19.14
N GLU A 75 0.02 1.75 20.14
CA GLU A 75 -0.25 2.03 21.56
C GLU A 75 -0.18 3.53 21.87
N GLN A 76 0.69 4.27 21.19
CA GLN A 76 0.86 5.70 21.39
C GLN A 76 -0.13 6.56 20.59
N VAL A 77 -0.49 6.15 19.38
CA VAL A 77 -1.24 7.01 18.45
C VAL A 77 -2.70 6.61 18.28
N MET A 78 -3.06 5.34 18.49
CA MET A 78 -4.42 4.86 18.21
C MET A 78 -5.29 4.94 19.47
N THR A 79 -6.24 5.86 19.43
CA THR A 79 -7.23 6.06 20.50
C THR A 79 -8.64 5.95 19.94
N LYS A 80 -9.66 5.85 20.82
CA LYS A 80 -11.06 5.86 20.39
C LYS A 80 -11.40 7.09 19.54
N GLY A 81 -10.80 8.25 19.84
CA GLY A 81 -10.99 9.48 19.08
C GLY A 81 -10.31 9.46 17.72
N LEU A 82 -9.11 8.91 17.62
CA LEU A 82 -8.29 8.93 16.40
C LEU A 82 -8.40 7.63 15.61
N GLY A 83 -8.77 6.54 16.08
CA GLY A 83 -8.86 5.27 15.35
C GLY A 83 -10.22 4.61 15.42
N GLY A 84 -11.15 5.18 16.23
CA GLY A 84 -12.44 4.58 16.51
C GLY A 84 -12.39 3.40 17.48
N ILE A 85 -11.18 2.94 17.84
CA ILE A 85 -10.91 1.85 18.77
C ILE A 85 -9.68 2.20 19.59
N ALA A 86 -9.64 1.83 20.87
CA ALA A 86 -8.43 1.92 21.69
C ALA A 86 -7.51 0.74 21.32
N TYR A 87 -6.20 1.03 21.23
CA TYR A 87 -5.20 -0.01 21.03
C TYR A 87 -4.74 -0.50 22.41
N ASP A 88 -5.32 -1.58 22.85
CA ASP A 88 -5.05 -2.24 24.12
C ASP A 88 -4.56 -3.68 23.89
N ASP A 89 -4.35 -4.42 24.93
CA ASP A 89 -3.91 -5.84 24.86
C ASP A 89 -4.81 -6.72 23.97
N LYS A 90 -6.09 -6.35 23.80
CA LYS A 90 -7.02 -7.08 22.94
C LYS A 90 -6.87 -6.69 21.46
N ALA A 91 -6.38 -5.48 21.20
CA ALA A 91 -6.13 -5.00 19.86
C ALA A 91 -4.69 -5.28 19.40
N ALA A 92 -3.76 -5.50 20.32
CA ALA A 92 -2.36 -5.77 20.05
C ALA A 92 -2.15 -7.04 19.21
N LEU A 93 -1.04 -7.06 18.47
CA LEU A 93 -0.64 -8.18 17.62
C LEU A 93 0.31 -9.10 18.38
N TYR A 94 0.01 -10.39 18.36
CA TYR A 94 0.82 -11.40 19.03
C TYR A 94 1.43 -12.37 18.01
N VAL A 95 2.66 -12.81 18.29
CA VAL A 95 3.38 -13.76 17.42
C VAL A 95 2.63 -15.10 17.39
N GLY A 96 2.32 -15.56 16.20
CA GLY A 96 1.67 -16.84 15.95
C GLY A 96 2.55 -17.85 15.21
N ALA A 97 3.51 -17.37 14.41
CA ALA A 97 4.46 -18.21 13.68
C ALA A 97 5.83 -18.22 14.37
N ALA A 98 6.48 -19.37 14.37
CA ALA A 98 7.86 -19.48 14.77
C ALA A 98 8.77 -19.11 13.59
N TYR A 99 9.57 -18.08 13.75
CA TYR A 99 10.65 -17.72 12.86
C TYR A 99 11.98 -17.89 13.60
N GLU A 100 13.00 -18.32 12.90
CA GLU A 100 14.36 -18.33 13.46
C GLU A 100 14.80 -16.89 13.77
N GLU A 101 15.49 -16.73 14.89
CA GLU A 101 16.09 -15.44 15.24
C GLU A 101 17.19 -15.08 14.25
N GLN A 102 17.11 -13.90 13.71
CA GLN A 102 18.09 -13.34 12.78
C GLN A 102 18.33 -11.88 13.13
N ALA A 103 19.58 -11.47 13.12
CA ALA A 103 19.93 -10.06 13.26
C ALA A 103 19.52 -9.25 12.02
N GLY A 104 19.25 -7.98 12.22
CA GLY A 104 18.93 -7.05 11.14
C GLY A 104 17.48 -7.08 10.65
N ASN A 105 16.55 -7.60 11.48
CA ASN A 105 15.12 -7.57 11.21
C ASN A 105 14.39 -6.45 11.99
N GLU A 106 15.13 -5.65 12.71
CA GLU A 106 14.60 -4.53 13.49
C GLU A 106 14.00 -3.48 12.56
N THR A 107 12.98 -2.78 13.06
CA THR A 107 12.38 -1.65 12.31
C THR A 107 13.34 -0.47 12.31
N GLU A 108 13.65 0.03 11.14
CA GLU A 108 14.54 1.17 10.93
C GLU A 108 13.74 2.43 10.62
N VAL A 109 14.22 3.57 11.09
CA VAL A 109 13.71 4.89 10.73
C VAL A 109 14.79 5.63 9.97
N ILE A 110 14.52 5.95 8.71
CA ILE A 110 15.42 6.73 7.87
C ILE A 110 14.92 8.19 7.86
N LEU A 111 15.74 9.09 8.41
CA LEU A 111 15.46 10.52 8.37
C LEU A 111 16.22 11.14 7.20
N VAL A 112 15.50 11.85 6.35
CA VAL A 112 16.07 12.60 5.23
C VAL A 112 15.94 14.08 5.58
N ASP A 113 17.08 14.73 5.80
CA ASP A 113 17.12 16.17 5.97
C ASP A 113 16.95 16.83 4.59
N THR A 114 16.01 17.74 4.48
CA THR A 114 15.67 18.43 3.24
C THR A 114 16.01 19.92 3.30
N ASP A 115 16.50 20.38 4.43
CA ASP A 115 16.85 21.79 4.67
C ASP A 115 18.35 22.03 4.35
N PHE A 116 18.77 21.76 3.13
CA PHE A 116 20.11 22.11 2.68
C PHE A 116 20.11 23.55 2.14
N GLU A 117 20.73 24.46 2.88
CA GLU A 117 21.24 25.71 2.33
C GLU A 117 22.55 25.40 1.57
N ASP A 118 22.47 24.93 0.33
CA ASP A 118 23.66 24.81 -0.52
C ASP A 118 23.97 26.19 -1.12
N GLU A 119 25.11 26.76 -0.74
CA GLU A 119 25.66 28.01 -1.28
C GLU A 119 26.07 27.91 -2.77
N ASP A 120 25.86 26.80 -3.44
CA ASP A 120 26.26 26.56 -4.83
C ASP A 120 25.01 26.57 -5.75
N ASP A 121 24.73 27.75 -6.32
CA ASP A 121 23.63 28.09 -7.22
C ASP A 121 23.54 27.29 -8.55
N GLN A 122 24.23 26.17 -8.70
CA GLN A 122 24.26 25.40 -9.94
C GLN A 122 23.80 23.93 -9.84
N LYS A 123 23.42 23.44 -8.66
CA LYS A 123 22.79 22.12 -8.57
C LYS A 123 21.29 22.26 -8.77
N MET A 124 20.76 21.55 -9.77
CA MET A 124 19.31 21.39 -9.94
C MET A 124 18.72 21.02 -8.58
N GLU A 125 17.79 21.83 -8.08
CA GLU A 125 17.04 21.57 -6.87
C GLU A 125 16.39 20.19 -6.96
N GLU A 126 16.92 19.20 -6.28
CA GLU A 126 16.25 17.93 -6.10
C GLU A 126 15.05 18.16 -5.21
N THR A 127 13.91 17.66 -5.64
CA THR A 127 12.72 17.71 -4.80
C THR A 127 12.89 16.81 -3.58
N ASN A 128 12.25 17.15 -2.45
CA ASN A 128 12.27 16.31 -1.24
C ASN A 128 11.93 14.84 -1.52
N ARG A 129 11.05 14.59 -2.49
CA ARG A 129 10.68 13.24 -2.92
C ARG A 129 11.80 12.50 -3.63
N GLU A 130 12.63 13.20 -4.37
CA GLU A 130 13.78 12.60 -5.04
C GLU A 130 14.86 12.22 -4.03
N LEU A 131 15.08 13.07 -3.02
CA LEU A 131 15.99 12.78 -1.90
C LEU A 131 15.51 11.54 -1.11
N GLU A 132 14.23 11.47 -0.78
CA GLU A 132 13.65 10.29 -0.14
C GLU A 132 13.80 9.02 -1.02
N ALA A 133 13.52 9.12 -2.33
CA ALA A 133 13.67 8.00 -3.25
C ALA A 133 15.12 7.51 -3.35
N ARG A 134 16.11 8.42 -3.31
CA ARG A 134 17.55 8.06 -3.28
C ARG A 134 17.95 7.39 -1.97
N ALA A 135 17.44 7.88 -0.83
CA ALA A 135 17.68 7.24 0.47
C ALA A 135 17.15 5.81 0.49
N VAL A 136 15.93 5.61 -0.03
CA VAL A 136 15.33 4.28 -0.18
C VAL A 136 16.14 3.41 -1.15
N ALA A 137 16.57 3.95 -2.30
CA ALA A 137 17.40 3.22 -3.26
C ALA A 137 18.70 2.72 -2.65
N ARG A 138 19.36 3.56 -1.85
CA ARG A 138 20.58 3.18 -1.12
C ARG A 138 20.33 2.01 -0.19
N ARG A 139 19.27 2.11 0.63
CA ARG A 139 18.93 1.05 1.58
C ARG A 139 18.56 -0.27 0.89
N ILE A 140 17.84 -0.21 -0.23
CA ILE A 140 17.54 -1.39 -1.04
C ILE A 140 18.82 -2.09 -1.52
N LYS A 141 19.80 -1.34 -2.01
CA LYS A 141 21.08 -1.90 -2.46
C LYS A 141 21.87 -2.57 -1.34
N GLU A 142 21.77 -2.04 -0.12
CA GLU A 142 22.41 -2.65 1.06
C GLU A 142 21.74 -3.96 1.48
N LEU A 143 20.43 -4.08 1.26
CA LEU A 143 19.66 -5.28 1.64
C LEU A 143 19.76 -6.39 0.60
N VAL A 144 19.67 -6.06 -0.68
CA VAL A 144 19.63 -7.05 -1.77
C VAL A 144 20.95 -7.78 -1.88
N GLY A 145 20.91 -9.10 -1.87
CA GLY A 145 22.08 -9.97 -1.92
C GLY A 145 22.79 -10.19 -0.57
N HIS A 146 22.38 -9.47 0.48
CA HIS A 146 23.01 -9.56 1.81
C HIS A 146 22.03 -9.99 2.91
N HIS A 147 20.85 -9.36 2.94
CA HIS A 147 19.84 -9.71 3.94
C HIS A 147 19.19 -11.07 3.64
N MET A 148 18.94 -11.87 4.68
CA MET A 148 18.35 -13.19 4.53
C MET A 148 16.83 -13.15 4.67
N VAL A 149 16.13 -13.77 3.73
CA VAL A 149 14.67 -13.90 3.72
C VAL A 149 14.27 -15.36 3.65
N LEU A 150 13.19 -15.72 4.34
CA LEU A 150 12.61 -17.06 4.26
C LEU A 150 11.82 -17.21 2.97
N ASP A 151 12.24 -18.12 2.12
CA ASP A 151 11.47 -18.49 0.94
C ASP A 151 10.29 -19.38 1.38
N LYS A 152 9.07 -18.92 1.09
CA LYS A 152 7.85 -19.61 1.54
C LYS A 152 7.55 -20.90 0.76
N GLU A 153 8.10 -21.02 -0.44
CA GLU A 153 7.87 -22.21 -1.28
C GLU A 153 8.79 -23.36 -0.86
N THR A 154 10.05 -23.04 -0.57
CA THR A 154 11.05 -24.06 -0.19
C THR A 154 11.18 -24.24 1.30
N GLY A 155 10.79 -23.26 2.11
CA GLY A 155 11.03 -23.22 3.55
C GLY A 155 12.48 -22.95 3.94
N GLU A 156 13.34 -22.58 3.00
CA GLU A 156 14.76 -22.30 3.20
C GLU A 156 15.05 -20.80 3.21
N TYR A 157 16.13 -20.41 3.88
CA TYR A 157 16.61 -19.04 3.85
C TYR A 157 17.47 -18.79 2.60
N ARG A 158 17.23 -17.68 1.95
CA ARG A 158 18.02 -17.16 0.82
C ARG A 158 18.27 -15.67 0.96
N THR A 159 19.22 -15.16 0.21
CA THR A 159 19.44 -13.71 0.12
C THR A 159 18.25 -12.98 -0.52
N ALA A 160 17.98 -11.77 -0.02
CA ALA A 160 16.91 -10.92 -0.52
C ALA A 160 17.12 -10.53 -1.99
N ARG A 161 16.02 -10.47 -2.74
CA ARG A 161 15.94 -10.03 -4.13
C ARG A 161 15.07 -8.76 -4.20
N TYR A 162 15.15 -8.02 -5.29
CA TYR A 162 14.29 -6.85 -5.49
C TYR A 162 12.80 -7.16 -5.38
N SER A 163 12.36 -8.35 -5.81
CA SER A 163 10.97 -8.82 -5.72
C SER A 163 10.46 -9.05 -4.29
N ASP A 164 11.35 -9.12 -3.31
CA ASP A 164 10.98 -9.30 -1.90
C ASP A 164 10.67 -7.96 -1.21
N ILE A 165 10.92 -6.84 -1.88
CA ILE A 165 10.81 -5.50 -1.31
C ILE A 165 9.58 -4.78 -1.86
N VAL A 166 8.80 -4.18 -0.96
CA VAL A 166 7.63 -3.37 -1.31
C VAL A 166 7.76 -1.99 -0.68
N ILE A 167 7.50 -0.97 -1.49
CA ILE A 167 7.42 0.42 -1.04
C ILE A 167 5.95 0.80 -0.93
N LEU A 168 5.52 1.20 0.26
CA LEU A 168 4.16 1.64 0.53
C LEU A 168 4.13 3.14 0.74
N THR A 169 3.31 3.84 -0.02
CA THR A 169 3.08 5.27 0.13
C THR A 169 1.61 5.55 0.47
N ARG A 170 1.34 6.65 1.13
CA ARG A 170 -0.03 7.06 1.43
C ARG A 170 -0.85 7.36 0.18
N SER A 171 -0.21 7.92 -0.86
CA SER A 171 -0.82 8.25 -2.14
C SER A 171 0.14 7.88 -3.26
N LEU A 172 -0.37 7.30 -4.32
CA LEU A 172 0.44 7.01 -5.51
C LEU A 172 0.69 8.25 -6.35
N LYS A 173 -0.26 9.19 -6.37
CA LYS A 173 -0.18 10.41 -7.19
C LYS A 173 1.02 11.27 -6.78
N GLY A 174 1.91 11.52 -7.74
CA GLY A 174 3.11 12.33 -7.57
C GLY A 174 4.26 11.63 -6.82
N TRP A 175 4.11 10.36 -6.42
CA TRP A 175 5.17 9.55 -5.81
C TRP A 175 5.65 8.47 -6.77
N THR A 176 4.73 7.80 -7.45
CA THR A 176 5.02 6.65 -8.30
C THR A 176 6.07 6.95 -9.35
N ASP A 177 5.89 8.04 -10.10
CA ASP A 177 6.79 8.38 -11.21
C ASP A 177 8.17 8.78 -10.70
N VAL A 178 8.24 9.56 -9.61
CA VAL A 178 9.50 9.97 -8.99
C VAL A 178 10.27 8.74 -8.51
N PHE A 179 9.63 7.88 -7.70
CA PHE A 179 10.28 6.68 -7.18
C PHE A 179 10.69 5.72 -8.29
N THR A 180 9.82 5.44 -9.26
CA THR A 180 10.13 4.54 -10.37
C THR A 180 11.29 5.07 -11.20
N ASN A 181 11.32 6.37 -11.50
CA ASN A 181 12.40 6.99 -12.27
C ASN A 181 13.74 6.93 -11.53
N ILE A 182 13.76 7.30 -10.25
CA ILE A 182 14.99 7.28 -9.44
C ILE A 182 15.49 5.85 -9.25
N LEU A 183 14.62 4.92 -8.88
CA LEU A 183 15.00 3.51 -8.69
C LEU A 183 15.58 2.90 -9.97
N ASN A 184 14.93 3.13 -11.11
CA ASN A 184 15.42 2.62 -12.40
C ASN A 184 16.78 3.26 -12.79
N ARG A 185 16.97 4.57 -12.55
CA ARG A 185 18.28 5.24 -12.77
C ARG A 185 19.37 4.66 -11.88
N GLU A 186 19.02 4.25 -10.67
CA GLU A 186 19.92 3.58 -9.73
C GLU A 186 20.14 2.09 -10.03
N GLY A 187 19.55 1.56 -11.12
CA GLY A 187 19.67 0.17 -11.52
C GLY A 187 18.79 -0.80 -10.73
N ILE A 188 17.80 -0.29 -10.00
CA ILE A 188 16.84 -1.07 -9.22
C ILE A 188 15.56 -1.23 -10.06
N PRO A 189 15.19 -2.46 -10.50
CA PRO A 189 13.98 -2.67 -11.26
C PRO A 189 12.75 -2.41 -10.38
N ALA A 190 12.04 -1.32 -10.65
CA ALA A 190 10.86 -0.92 -9.92
C ALA A 190 9.63 -0.98 -10.82
N TYR A 191 8.52 -1.49 -10.29
CA TYR A 191 7.23 -1.59 -10.96
C TYR A 191 6.13 -1.04 -10.06
N SER A 192 5.26 -0.22 -10.61
CA SER A 192 4.03 0.21 -9.96
C SER A 192 2.83 -0.44 -10.63
N GLY A 193 1.96 -1.05 -9.83
CA GLY A 193 0.68 -1.61 -10.28
C GLY A 193 -0.38 -0.55 -10.60
N SER A 194 -0.05 0.74 -10.47
CA SER A 194 -0.94 1.83 -10.82
C SER A 194 -1.16 1.86 -12.35
N LYS A 195 -2.42 1.84 -12.74
CA LYS A 195 -2.84 2.07 -14.14
C LYS A 195 -3.04 3.57 -14.43
N GLU A 196 -2.62 4.45 -13.52
CA GLU A 196 -2.64 5.90 -13.75
C GLU A 196 -1.65 6.22 -14.85
N GLY A 197 -2.08 7.02 -15.82
CA GLY A 197 -1.26 7.42 -16.96
C GLY A 197 -1.39 6.56 -18.22
N TYR A 198 -2.09 5.44 -18.22
CA TYR A 198 -2.27 4.66 -19.45
C TYR A 198 -2.84 5.51 -20.61
N PHE A 199 -3.88 6.29 -20.31
CA PHE A 199 -4.50 7.19 -21.28
C PHE A 199 -3.71 8.50 -21.51
N GLU A 200 -2.66 8.75 -20.73
CA GLU A 200 -1.80 9.93 -20.84
C GLU A 200 -0.50 9.64 -21.62
N THR A 201 -0.22 8.36 -21.88
CA THR A 201 0.94 8.01 -22.70
C THR A 201 0.79 8.58 -24.09
N ARG A 202 1.90 9.00 -24.70
CA ARG A 202 1.91 9.65 -26.02
C ARG A 202 1.22 8.79 -27.08
N GLU A 203 1.46 7.50 -27.06
CA GLU A 203 0.90 6.54 -28.01
C GLU A 203 -0.63 6.47 -27.89
N ILE A 204 -1.13 6.33 -26.67
CA ILE A 204 -2.59 6.23 -26.44
C ILE A 204 -3.27 7.56 -26.69
N ARG A 205 -2.68 8.69 -26.28
CA ARG A 205 -3.21 10.02 -26.58
C ARG A 205 -3.30 10.24 -28.09
N THR A 206 -2.27 9.86 -28.83
CA THR A 206 -2.29 9.97 -30.29
C THR A 206 -3.44 9.17 -30.93
N ILE A 207 -3.68 7.95 -30.43
CA ILE A 207 -4.82 7.14 -30.90
C ILE A 207 -6.16 7.79 -30.51
N LEU A 208 -6.29 8.29 -29.29
CA LEU A 208 -7.49 8.97 -28.82
C LEU A 208 -7.75 10.25 -29.63
N ASP A 209 -6.72 11.03 -29.95
CA ASP A 209 -6.84 12.21 -30.78
C ASP A 209 -7.23 11.86 -32.20
N TYR A 210 -6.71 10.75 -32.75
CA TYR A 210 -7.15 10.21 -34.03
C TYR A 210 -8.63 9.84 -34.02
N LEU A 211 -9.11 9.17 -33.01
CA LEU A 211 -10.53 8.83 -32.84
C LEU A 211 -11.40 10.09 -32.70
N ARG A 212 -10.93 11.12 -31.98
CA ARG A 212 -11.62 12.39 -31.83
C ARG A 212 -11.81 13.12 -33.16
N ILE A 213 -10.80 13.13 -34.03
CA ILE A 213 -10.94 13.78 -35.36
C ILE A 213 -11.78 12.97 -36.31
N LEU A 214 -11.90 11.65 -36.14
CA LEU A 214 -12.86 10.85 -36.91
C LEU A 214 -14.31 11.17 -36.52
N ASP A 215 -14.57 11.44 -35.24
CA ASP A 215 -15.87 11.88 -34.75
C ASP A 215 -16.15 13.36 -35.13
N ASN A 216 -15.18 14.24 -34.90
CA ASN A 216 -15.31 15.66 -35.24
C ASN A 216 -13.98 16.24 -35.76
N PRO A 217 -13.82 16.40 -37.10
CA PRO A 217 -12.57 16.87 -37.71
C PRO A 217 -12.29 18.37 -37.48
N ARG A 218 -13.21 19.12 -36.84
CA ARG A 218 -13.04 20.54 -36.55
C ARG A 218 -12.38 20.85 -35.22
N GLN A 219 -11.75 19.88 -34.60
CA GLN A 219 -11.03 20.01 -33.33
C GLN A 219 -9.53 20.28 -33.63
N ASP A 220 -9.09 21.51 -33.50
CA ASP A 220 -7.74 21.94 -33.90
C ASP A 220 -6.63 21.23 -33.15
N ILE A 221 -6.75 21.03 -31.82
CA ILE A 221 -5.71 20.40 -31.00
C ILE A 221 -5.54 18.92 -31.34
N PRO A 222 -6.58 18.06 -31.33
CA PRO A 222 -6.46 16.68 -31.77
C PRO A 222 -5.98 16.58 -33.25
N PHE A 223 -6.45 17.49 -34.12
CA PHE A 223 -6.05 17.48 -35.51
C PHE A 223 -4.54 17.77 -35.67
N ALA A 224 -4.03 18.82 -35.04
CA ALA A 224 -2.60 19.13 -35.02
C ALA A 224 -1.76 17.99 -34.41
N ALA A 225 -2.21 17.38 -33.31
CA ALA A 225 -1.54 16.27 -32.66
C ALA A 225 -1.42 15.05 -33.58
N VAL A 226 -2.46 14.73 -34.35
CA VAL A 226 -2.45 13.63 -35.33
C VAL A 226 -1.55 13.92 -36.52
N LEU A 227 -1.58 15.16 -37.06
CA LEU A 227 -0.73 15.56 -38.17
C LEU A 227 0.77 15.43 -37.85
N THR A 228 1.18 15.79 -36.63
CA THR A 228 2.58 15.72 -36.17
C THR A 228 2.97 14.34 -35.64
N SER A 229 2.04 13.40 -35.65
CA SER A 229 2.27 12.01 -35.21
C SER A 229 2.74 11.08 -36.32
N CYS A 230 2.93 9.80 -35.98
CA CYS A 230 3.23 8.73 -36.93
C CYS A 230 2.16 8.54 -38.00
N PHE A 231 0.93 9.02 -37.78
CA PHE A 231 -0.17 8.95 -38.74
C PHE A 231 -0.04 10.04 -39.82
N GLY A 232 0.23 11.29 -39.43
CA GLY A 232 0.32 12.40 -40.38
C GLY A 232 1.71 12.63 -40.94
N LYS A 233 2.76 12.29 -40.18
CA LYS A 233 4.18 12.45 -40.57
C LYS A 233 4.59 13.87 -40.99
N LEU A 234 3.86 14.90 -40.53
CA LEU A 234 4.26 16.27 -40.70
C LEU A 234 5.29 16.66 -39.65
N THR A 235 6.40 17.23 -40.07
CA THR A 235 7.50 17.73 -39.20
C THR A 235 7.39 19.25 -39.07
#